data_7e8c4fdc00f73f9fdb27a5124aea436c
#
_entry.id   7e8c4fdc00f73f9fdb27a5124aea436c
#
_cell.length_a   1.000
_cell.length_b   1.000
_cell.length_c   1.000
_cell.angle_alpha   90.00
_cell.angle_beta   90.00
_cell.angle_gamma   90.00
#
_symmetry.space_group_name_H-M   'P 1'
#
loop_
_entity.id
_entity.type
_entity.pdbx_description
1 polymer ?
#
loop_
_entity_poly.entity_id
_entity_poly.type
_entity_poly.pdbx_seq_one_letter_code
_entity_poly.pdbx_strand_id
1 'polypeptide(L)' 'MNKEIIAGKWTQLKGQAQARWGNLTDDDFKVAQGDATYLAGKLQERYGWDQDRAQREVDEFQKSLH' A
#
# COMPACT_ATOMS: atom_id res chain seq x y z
N MET A 1 -0.49 12.77 4.71
CA MET A 1 0.65 11.89 4.46
C MET A 1 1.12 12.02 3.02
N ASN A 2 2.41 11.96 2.83
CA ASN A 2 3.03 12.22 1.53
C ASN A 2 3.36 10.91 0.82
N LYS A 3 2.75 10.67 -0.35
CA LYS A 3 3.01 9.47 -1.11
C LYS A 3 4.47 9.36 -1.57
N GLU A 4 5.16 10.48 -1.68
CA GLU A 4 6.56 10.49 -2.09
C GLU A 4 7.46 9.83 -1.05
N ILE A 5 7.09 9.87 0.22
CA ILE A 5 7.86 9.23 1.28
C ILE A 5 7.86 7.72 1.08
N ILE A 6 6.69 7.16 0.77
CA ILE A 6 6.60 5.73 0.48
C ILE A 6 7.36 5.38 -0.79
N ALA A 7 7.16 6.17 -1.85
CA ALA A 7 7.80 5.89 -3.13
C ALA A 7 9.32 5.87 -3.01
N GLY A 8 9.89 6.79 -2.23
CA GLY A 8 11.34 6.86 -2.05
C GLY A 8 11.93 5.65 -1.34
N LYS A 9 11.11 4.90 -0.60
CA LYS A 9 11.56 3.73 0.16
C LYS A 9 10.93 2.44 -0.34
N TRP A 10 10.25 2.47 -1.48
CA TRP A 10 9.40 1.35 -1.89
C TRP A 10 10.15 0.04 -2.02
N THR A 11 11.35 0.06 -2.56
CA THR A 11 12.14 -1.15 -2.71
C THR A 11 12.35 -1.87 -1.37
N GLN A 12 12.53 -1.08 -0.30
CA GLN A 12 12.73 -1.61 1.04
C GLN A 12 11.41 -2.04 1.68
N LEU A 13 10.32 -1.35 1.35
CA LEU A 13 9.04 -1.55 2.00
C LEU A 13 8.18 -2.61 1.34
N LYS A 14 8.48 -2.97 0.11
CA LYS A 14 7.67 -3.91 -0.65
C LYS A 14 7.47 -5.22 0.08
N GLY A 15 8.52 -5.76 0.70
CA GLY A 15 8.41 -7.00 1.45
C GLY A 15 7.45 -6.91 2.63
N GLN A 16 7.49 -5.78 3.33
CA GLN A 16 6.58 -5.57 4.46
C GLN A 16 5.14 -5.40 3.98
N ALA A 17 4.95 -4.70 2.86
CA ALA A 17 3.63 -4.53 2.29
C ALA A 17 3.04 -5.86 1.84
N GLN A 18 3.86 -6.72 1.25
CA GLN A 18 3.42 -8.04 0.83
C GLN A 18 3.00 -8.91 2.02
N ALA A 19 3.72 -8.79 3.14
CA ALA A 19 3.38 -9.51 4.35
C ALA A 19 2.06 -9.00 4.94
N ARG A 20 1.81 -7.70 4.86
CA ARG A 20 0.61 -7.09 5.41
C ARG A 20 -0.62 -7.36 4.55
N TRP A 21 -0.46 -7.26 3.23
CA TRP A 21 -1.58 -7.39 2.29
C TRP A 21 -1.33 -8.54 1.32
N GLY A 22 -1.46 -9.76 1.84
CA GLY A 22 -1.19 -10.96 1.07
C GLY A 22 -2.10 -11.18 -0.13
N ASN A 23 -3.27 -10.52 -0.17
CA ASN A 23 -4.18 -10.65 -1.31
C ASN A 23 -3.74 -9.82 -2.52
N LEU A 24 -2.77 -8.92 -2.35
CA LEU A 24 -2.21 -8.20 -3.49
C LEU A 24 -1.17 -9.06 -4.18
N THR A 25 -1.10 -8.96 -5.50
CA THR A 25 -0.12 -9.70 -6.27
C THR A 25 1.19 -8.94 -6.35
N ASP A 26 2.25 -9.64 -6.75
CA ASP A 26 3.55 -9.04 -6.97
C ASP A 26 3.45 -7.90 -8.00
N ASP A 27 2.65 -8.11 -9.05
CA ASP A 27 2.44 -7.09 -10.07
C ASP A 27 1.76 -5.85 -9.50
N ASP A 28 0.81 -6.04 -8.59
CA ASP A 28 0.13 -4.90 -7.95
C ASP A 28 1.16 -4.01 -7.23
N PHE A 29 2.08 -4.62 -6.49
CA PHE A 29 3.11 -3.87 -5.79
C PHE A 29 4.08 -3.20 -6.76
N LYS A 30 4.41 -3.89 -7.84
CA LYS A 30 5.33 -3.37 -8.85
C LYS A 30 4.78 -2.11 -9.51
N VAL A 31 3.50 -2.17 -9.92
CA VAL A 31 2.86 -1.03 -10.57
C VAL A 31 2.66 0.10 -9.59
N ALA A 32 2.36 -0.22 -8.33
CA ALA A 32 2.10 0.80 -7.32
C ALA A 32 3.33 1.69 -7.08
N GLN A 33 4.50 1.10 -7.03
CA GLN A 33 5.75 1.82 -6.80
C GLN A 33 5.67 2.78 -5.61
N GLY A 34 4.92 2.39 -4.58
CA GLY A 34 4.78 3.19 -3.38
C GLY A 34 3.75 4.31 -3.46
N ASP A 35 2.94 4.34 -4.51
CA ASP A 35 1.88 5.32 -4.64
C ASP A 35 0.71 4.92 -3.73
N ALA A 36 0.46 5.72 -2.69
CA ALA A 36 -0.56 5.41 -1.70
C ALA A 36 -1.95 5.37 -2.30
N THR A 37 -2.24 6.23 -3.27
CA THR A 37 -3.55 6.25 -3.92
C THR A 37 -3.79 4.96 -4.70
N TYR A 38 -2.77 4.50 -5.43
CA TYR A 38 -2.88 3.26 -6.19
C TYR A 38 -3.04 2.07 -5.25
N LEU A 39 -2.27 2.03 -4.15
CA LEU A 39 -2.39 0.96 -3.18
C LEU A 39 -3.79 0.90 -2.58
N ALA A 40 -4.34 2.04 -2.19
CA ALA A 40 -5.69 2.08 -1.65
C ALA A 40 -6.71 1.54 -2.65
N GLY A 41 -6.56 1.89 -3.93
CA GLY A 41 -7.44 1.38 -4.96
C GLY A 41 -7.35 -0.13 -5.12
N LYS A 42 -6.13 -0.68 -5.05
CA LYS A 42 -5.95 -2.12 -5.14
C LYS A 42 -6.49 -2.84 -3.91
N LEU A 43 -6.36 -2.24 -2.74
CA LEU A 43 -6.93 -2.82 -1.53
C LEU A 43 -8.46 -2.90 -1.63
N GLN A 44 -9.09 -1.87 -2.18
CA GLN A 44 -10.52 -1.92 -2.43
C GLN A 44 -10.87 -3.07 -3.36
N GLU A 45 -10.10 -3.23 -4.43
CA GLU A 45 -10.37 -4.25 -5.44
C GLU A 45 -10.15 -5.66 -4.90
N ARG A 46 -9.03 -5.88 -4.21
CA ARG A 46 -8.65 -7.23 -3.78
C ARG A 46 -9.36 -7.68 -2.51
N TYR A 47 -9.69 -6.76 -1.61
CA TYR A 47 -10.33 -7.08 -0.33
C TYR A 47 -11.80 -6.73 -0.28
N GLY A 48 -12.29 -5.97 -1.26
CA GLY A 48 -13.67 -5.52 -1.24
C GLY A 48 -13.93 -4.44 -0.19
N TRP A 49 -12.89 -3.75 0.27
CA TRP A 49 -13.05 -2.69 1.27
C TRP A 49 -13.57 -1.42 0.62
N ASP A 50 -14.20 -0.56 1.43
CA ASP A 50 -14.57 0.77 0.96
C ASP A 50 -13.32 1.65 0.95
N GLN A 51 -13.47 2.85 0.37
CA GLN A 51 -12.36 3.77 0.21
C GLN A 51 -11.78 4.19 1.57
N ASP A 52 -12.66 4.45 2.54
CA ASP A 52 -12.21 4.90 3.85
C ASP A 52 -11.34 3.84 4.53
N ARG A 53 -11.76 2.59 4.46
CA ARG A 53 -10.98 1.52 5.07
C ARG A 53 -9.65 1.30 4.37
N ALA A 54 -9.68 1.30 3.04
CA ALA A 54 -8.46 1.11 2.27
C ALA A 54 -7.45 2.23 2.56
N GLN A 55 -7.93 3.46 2.60
CA GLN A 55 -7.07 4.59 2.88
C GLN A 55 -6.49 4.51 4.30
N ARG A 56 -7.31 4.09 5.25
CA ARG A 56 -6.87 3.93 6.64
C ARG A 56 -5.77 2.87 6.74
N GLU A 57 -5.93 1.77 6.01
CA GLU A 57 -4.92 0.71 6.01
C GLU A 57 -3.58 1.23 5.50
N VAL A 58 -3.60 2.00 4.42
CA VAL A 58 -2.39 2.58 3.88
C VAL A 58 -1.77 3.57 4.86
N ASP A 59 -2.60 4.41 5.47
CA ASP A 59 -2.12 5.39 6.46
C ASP A 59 -1.45 4.71 7.65
N GLU A 60 -2.07 3.64 8.15
CA GLU A 60 -1.51 2.89 9.28
C GLU A 60 -0.20 2.22 8.91
N PHE A 61 -0.12 1.69 7.70
CA PHE A 61 1.13 1.10 7.22
C PHE A 61 2.24 2.15 7.21
N GLN A 62 1.95 3.34 6.70
CA GLN A 62 2.95 4.41 6.65
C GLN A 62 3.39 4.83 8.05
N LYS A 63 2.45 4.90 8.99
CA LYS A 63 2.78 5.25 10.38
C LYS A 63 3.67 4.21 11.04
N SER A 64 3.48 2.95 10.69
CA SER A 64 4.24 1.87 11.31
C SER A 64 5.69 1.80 10.84
N LEU A 65 6.06 2.62 9.87
CA LEU A 65 7.39 2.60 9.29
C LEU A 65 8.37 3.55 9.98
N HIS A 66 7.99 4.16 11.06
CA HIS A 66 8.87 5.06 11.80
C HIS A 66 9.88 4.32 12.63
#